data_fea3388fc0870d6516489d6237accdaf
#
_entry.id   fea3388fc0870d6516489d6237accdaf
#
_cell.length_a   1.000
_cell.length_b   1.000
_cell.length_c   1.000
_cell.angle_alpha   90.00
_cell.angle_beta   90.00
_cell.angle_gamma   90.00
#
_symmetry.space_group_name_H-M   'P 1'
#
loop_
_entity.id
_entity.type
_entity.pdbx_description
1 polymer ?
#
loop_
_entity_poly.entity_id
_entity_poly.type
_entity_poly.pdbx_seq_one_letter_code
_entity_poly.pdbx_strand_id
1 'polypeptide(L)'
;MTKTRLTFMGSGTSQGVPVIGCNCPVCKSTDPKDKRFRSSVLVEHEGMTILVDAGPDFRSQMLREDVTHLDAILLTHNHKDHTGGLDDVRALNYTEGRACDIYCEKYVEDSLRQEYAYAFSEHKYPGVPEWHIHNIENKPFEVIVDDNAPRLQWVSNEGYKEIPLPGGPHLRSTRIIPIRGFHAALPVLGFRFGDIAYCTDMNYIPEEEFSKLEGLEHFIINTVKRGTHNSHWGLEQALQVCEKVGARHSWLTHLSDRLPRYADFVKELSGSSVLPAYDGLVIEA
;
A
#
# COMPACT_ATOMS: atom_id res chain seq x y z
N MET A 1 20.27 2.53 -14.30
CA MET A 1 19.17 1.88 -13.59
C MET A 1 18.12 2.94 -13.34
N THR A 2 16.87 2.67 -13.59
CA THR A 2 15.76 3.58 -13.28
C THR A 2 15.62 3.63 -11.77
N LYS A 3 15.64 4.83 -11.19
CA LYS A 3 15.56 5.06 -9.75
C LYS A 3 14.15 4.70 -9.26
N THR A 4 14.06 3.90 -8.19
CA THR A 4 12.79 3.63 -7.50
C THR A 4 12.59 4.69 -6.43
N ARG A 5 11.41 5.33 -6.41
CA ARG A 5 11.00 6.30 -5.39
C ARG A 5 9.77 5.79 -4.66
N LEU A 6 9.79 5.81 -3.34
CA LEU A 6 8.66 5.43 -2.51
C LEU A 6 8.29 6.58 -1.57
N THR A 7 7.01 6.95 -1.60
CA THR A 7 6.41 7.96 -0.70
C THR A 7 5.46 7.28 0.28
N PHE A 8 5.64 7.53 1.58
CA PHE A 8 4.72 7.05 2.60
C PHE A 8 3.42 7.87 2.58
N MET A 9 2.37 7.31 2.01
CA MET A 9 1.03 7.92 1.96
C MET A 9 0.37 7.92 3.34
N GLY A 10 0.67 6.90 4.14
CA GLY A 10 0.29 6.76 5.53
C GLY A 10 1.21 5.82 6.26
N SER A 11 1.56 6.16 7.47
CA SER A 11 2.49 5.40 8.34
C SER A 11 1.84 4.86 9.61
N GLY A 12 0.54 5.09 9.78
CA GLY A 12 -0.22 4.73 10.97
C GLY A 12 -0.90 3.37 10.87
N THR A 13 -1.22 2.81 12.04
CA THR A 13 -1.99 1.57 12.21
C THR A 13 -3.46 1.72 11.80
N SER A 14 -4.23 0.66 11.91
CA SER A 14 -5.64 0.55 11.46
C SER A 14 -6.57 1.67 11.96
N GLN A 15 -6.28 2.29 13.09
CA GLN A 15 -7.07 3.42 13.62
C GLN A 15 -6.55 4.79 13.19
N GLY A 16 -5.38 4.85 12.56
CA GLY A 16 -4.65 6.09 12.34
C GLY A 16 -4.18 6.73 13.66
N VAL A 17 -3.46 7.85 13.56
CA VAL A 17 -3.06 8.67 14.72
C VAL A 17 -3.33 10.13 14.39
N PRO A 18 -4.09 10.87 15.20
CA PRO A 18 -4.65 10.52 16.52
C PRO A 18 -5.82 9.52 16.45
N VAL A 19 -5.92 8.68 17.48
CA VAL A 19 -7.04 7.77 17.67
C VAL A 19 -8.25 8.55 18.19
N ILE A 20 -9.45 8.26 17.71
CA ILE A 20 -10.69 8.92 18.13
C ILE A 20 -10.89 8.77 19.64
N GLY A 21 -11.05 9.90 20.33
CA GLY A 21 -11.24 9.94 21.79
C GLY A 21 -9.96 9.74 22.63
N CYS A 22 -8.82 9.44 22.02
CA CYS A 22 -7.56 9.28 22.75
C CYS A 22 -6.96 10.62 23.21
N ASN A 23 -6.47 10.64 24.43
CA ASN A 23 -5.82 11.81 25.05
C ASN A 23 -4.35 11.58 25.40
N CYS A 24 -3.74 10.51 24.86
CA CYS A 24 -2.33 10.22 25.13
C CYS A 24 -1.40 11.30 24.53
N PRO A 25 -0.14 11.37 24.99
CA PRO A 25 0.81 12.36 24.50
C PRO A 25 1.05 12.34 22.99
N VAL A 26 0.98 11.17 22.34
CA VAL A 26 1.17 11.03 20.89
C VAL A 26 -0.05 11.59 20.14
N CYS A 27 -1.27 11.21 20.54
CA CYS A 27 -2.51 11.70 19.92
C CYS A 27 -2.68 13.22 20.10
N LYS A 28 -2.18 13.79 21.18
CA LYS A 28 -2.20 15.24 21.47
C LYS A 28 -0.99 16.01 20.94
N SER A 29 -0.03 15.33 20.34
CA SER A 29 1.13 15.98 19.71
C SER A 29 0.71 17.00 18.66
N THR A 30 1.42 18.10 18.58
CA THR A 30 1.27 19.11 17.52
C THR A 30 2.28 18.91 16.40
N ASP A 31 3.22 17.97 16.53
CA ASP A 31 4.16 17.61 15.48
C ASP A 31 3.39 16.92 14.34
N PRO A 32 3.48 17.42 13.10
CA PRO A 32 2.83 16.78 11.95
C PRO A 32 3.29 15.33 11.72
N LYS A 33 4.51 14.96 12.13
CA LYS A 33 5.02 13.59 12.02
C LYS A 33 4.37 12.59 12.98
N ASP A 34 3.62 13.09 13.97
CA ASP A 34 2.76 12.29 14.85
C ASP A 34 1.31 12.20 14.36
N LYS A 35 0.98 12.83 13.23
CA LYS A 35 -0.32 12.68 12.55
C LYS A 35 -0.14 11.66 11.42
N ARG A 36 -0.78 10.50 11.57
CA ARG A 36 -0.53 9.36 10.69
C ARG A 36 -1.83 8.84 10.11
N PHE A 37 -1.99 8.92 8.80
CA PHE A 37 -2.99 8.18 8.05
C PHE A 37 -2.70 6.67 8.11
N ARG A 38 -3.70 5.84 7.79
CA ARG A 38 -3.53 4.38 7.73
C ARG A 38 -2.51 4.01 6.67
N SER A 39 -1.82 2.90 6.90
CA SER A 39 -0.68 2.47 6.09
C SER A 39 -1.00 2.35 4.61
N SER A 40 -0.21 3.04 3.81
CA SER A 40 -0.19 2.96 2.35
C SER A 40 1.10 3.60 1.83
N VAL A 41 1.61 3.15 0.69
CA VAL A 41 2.77 3.75 0.03
C VAL A 41 2.51 3.93 -1.47
N LEU A 42 3.03 5.02 -2.03
CA LEU A 42 3.09 5.26 -3.47
C LEU A 42 4.49 4.94 -3.96
N VAL A 43 4.59 4.14 -5.00
CA VAL A 43 5.87 3.72 -5.58
C VAL A 43 5.94 4.16 -7.04
N GLU A 44 6.94 4.97 -7.34
CA GLU A 44 7.32 5.31 -8.71
C GLU A 44 8.50 4.42 -9.10
N HIS A 45 8.24 3.46 -9.99
CA HIS A 45 9.21 2.43 -10.37
C HIS A 45 9.13 2.13 -11.88
N GLU A 46 10.28 2.21 -12.57
CA GLU A 46 10.36 1.95 -14.02
C GLU A 46 9.35 2.72 -14.86
N GLY A 47 9.06 3.97 -14.47
CA GLY A 47 8.10 4.84 -15.16
C GLY A 47 6.64 4.55 -14.87
N MET A 48 6.35 3.74 -13.86
CA MET A 48 5.00 3.46 -13.36
C MET A 48 4.75 4.07 -11.99
N THR A 49 3.53 4.48 -11.74
CA THR A 49 3.02 5.00 -10.46
C THR A 49 2.07 3.97 -9.84
N ILE A 50 2.53 3.28 -8.83
CA ILE A 50 1.83 2.15 -8.20
C ILE A 50 1.51 2.49 -6.75
N LEU A 51 0.24 2.37 -6.36
CA LEU A 51 -0.17 2.49 -4.97
C LEU A 51 -0.22 1.09 -4.31
N VAL A 52 0.32 0.96 -3.10
CA VAL A 52 0.11 -0.23 -2.27
C VAL A 52 -0.87 0.13 -1.17
N ASP A 53 -2.02 -0.55 -1.17
CA ASP A 53 -3.18 -0.38 -0.30
C ASP A 53 -3.91 0.97 -0.46
N ALA A 54 -5.23 0.91 -0.45
CA ALA A 54 -6.15 2.03 -0.58
C ALA A 54 -7.15 2.02 0.60
N GLY A 55 -6.66 2.38 1.78
CA GLY A 55 -7.44 2.46 3.01
C GLY A 55 -8.42 3.65 3.05
N PRO A 56 -9.17 3.83 4.15
CA PRO A 56 -10.18 4.89 4.27
C PRO A 56 -9.63 6.32 4.12
N ASP A 57 -8.32 6.51 4.25
CA ASP A 57 -7.66 7.80 4.09
C ASP A 57 -7.21 8.08 2.64
N PHE A 58 -7.46 7.15 1.69
CA PHE A 58 -7.03 7.21 0.29
C PHE A 58 -7.22 8.60 -0.32
N ARG A 59 -8.44 9.15 -0.25
CA ARG A 59 -8.72 10.49 -0.80
C ARG A 59 -7.82 11.58 -0.19
N SER A 60 -7.66 11.58 1.12
CA SER A 60 -6.83 12.58 1.82
C SER A 60 -5.35 12.41 1.51
N GLN A 61 -4.89 11.17 1.37
CA GLN A 61 -3.53 10.82 1.00
C GLN A 61 -3.20 11.30 -0.42
N MET A 62 -4.07 11.02 -1.40
CA MET A 62 -3.90 11.44 -2.79
C MET A 62 -3.85 12.97 -2.91
N LEU A 63 -4.76 13.68 -2.23
CA LEU A 63 -4.80 15.15 -2.24
C LEU A 63 -3.59 15.79 -1.55
N ARG A 64 -3.08 15.19 -0.47
CA ARG A 64 -1.90 15.71 0.24
C ARG A 64 -0.64 15.65 -0.63
N GLU A 65 -0.46 14.55 -1.38
CA GLU A 65 0.72 14.32 -2.21
C GLU A 65 0.53 14.76 -3.67
N ASP A 66 -0.61 15.43 -3.98
CA ASP A 66 -0.97 15.90 -5.33
C ASP A 66 -0.92 14.77 -6.39
N VAL A 67 -1.33 13.56 -6.00
CA VAL A 67 -1.34 12.40 -6.89
C VAL A 67 -2.59 12.43 -7.77
N THR A 68 -2.40 12.55 -9.06
CA THR A 68 -3.48 12.69 -10.07
C THR A 68 -3.59 11.49 -11.00
N HIS A 69 -2.68 10.51 -10.89
CA HIS A 69 -2.59 9.33 -11.74
C HIS A 69 -2.10 8.12 -10.97
N LEU A 70 -2.68 6.96 -11.27
CA LEU A 70 -2.19 5.65 -10.84
C LEU A 70 -2.20 4.68 -12.02
N ASP A 71 -1.08 4.00 -12.23
CA ASP A 71 -0.99 2.89 -13.18
C ASP A 71 -1.64 1.61 -12.62
N ALA A 72 -1.46 1.35 -11.32
CA ALA A 72 -2.04 0.18 -10.65
C ALA A 72 -2.18 0.40 -9.14
N ILE A 73 -3.02 -0.43 -8.51
CA ILE A 73 -3.10 -0.60 -7.06
C ILE A 73 -2.76 -2.05 -6.72
N LEU A 74 -1.82 -2.26 -5.79
CA LEU A 74 -1.53 -3.57 -5.23
C LEU A 74 -2.17 -3.67 -3.84
N LEU A 75 -2.87 -4.74 -3.55
CA LEU A 75 -3.47 -4.95 -2.22
C LEU A 75 -2.71 -6.05 -1.47
N THR A 76 -2.29 -5.74 -0.25
CA THR A 76 -1.57 -6.67 0.62
C THR A 76 -2.48 -7.73 1.20
N HIS A 77 -3.68 -7.36 1.63
CA HIS A 77 -4.71 -8.23 2.21
C HIS A 77 -6.08 -7.49 2.26
N ASN A 78 -7.10 -8.13 2.83
CA ASN A 78 -8.48 -7.68 2.75
C ASN A 78 -8.98 -6.86 3.95
N HIS A 79 -8.13 -6.45 4.90
CA HIS A 79 -8.59 -5.61 6.01
C HIS A 79 -9.02 -4.22 5.55
N LYS A 80 -9.97 -3.64 6.27
CA LYS A 80 -10.62 -2.37 5.90
C LYS A 80 -9.69 -1.17 5.89
N ASP A 81 -8.68 -1.15 6.73
CA ASP A 81 -7.67 -0.12 6.75
C ASP A 81 -6.75 -0.13 5.51
N HIS A 82 -6.80 -1.21 4.72
CA HIS A 82 -6.07 -1.38 3.46
C HIS A 82 -6.96 -1.32 2.21
N THR A 83 -8.28 -1.55 2.34
CA THR A 83 -9.20 -1.63 1.19
C THR A 83 -10.36 -0.63 1.26
N GLY A 84 -10.62 -0.01 2.41
CA GLY A 84 -11.84 0.75 2.66
C GLY A 84 -12.01 2.05 1.89
N GLY A 85 -10.98 2.51 1.17
CA GLY A 85 -11.00 3.71 0.32
C GLY A 85 -11.16 3.43 -1.18
N LEU A 86 -11.30 2.17 -1.59
CA LEU A 86 -11.38 1.79 -3.00
C LEU A 86 -12.57 2.41 -3.74
N ASP A 87 -13.65 2.79 -3.05
CA ASP A 87 -14.76 3.51 -3.69
C ASP A 87 -14.33 4.87 -4.25
N ASP A 88 -13.42 5.57 -3.59
CA ASP A 88 -12.90 6.88 -4.02
C ASP A 88 -12.00 6.81 -5.26
N VAL A 89 -11.56 5.60 -5.67
CA VAL A 89 -10.81 5.38 -6.92
C VAL A 89 -11.62 5.82 -8.15
N ARG A 90 -12.95 5.85 -8.06
CA ARG A 90 -13.83 6.38 -9.13
C ARG A 90 -13.46 7.79 -9.58
N ALA A 91 -12.84 8.60 -8.71
CA ALA A 91 -12.37 9.93 -9.10
C ALA A 91 -11.32 9.84 -10.23
N LEU A 92 -10.42 8.85 -10.15
CA LEU A 92 -9.43 8.58 -11.22
C LEU A 92 -10.11 8.00 -12.47
N ASN A 93 -11.12 7.12 -12.31
CA ASN A 93 -11.88 6.64 -13.48
C ASN A 93 -12.48 7.80 -14.29
N TYR A 94 -12.96 8.86 -13.62
CA TYR A 94 -13.49 10.04 -14.29
C TYR A 94 -12.41 10.90 -14.94
N THR A 95 -11.33 11.16 -14.22
CA THR A 95 -10.27 12.06 -14.70
C THR A 95 -9.42 11.42 -15.78
N GLU A 96 -9.13 10.13 -15.67
CA GLU A 96 -8.34 9.37 -16.63
C GLU A 96 -9.18 8.72 -17.73
N GLY A 97 -10.50 8.55 -17.49
CA GLY A 97 -11.41 7.90 -18.42
C GLY A 97 -11.10 6.42 -18.65
N ARG A 98 -10.59 5.71 -17.63
CA ARG A 98 -10.28 4.27 -17.70
C ARG A 98 -10.58 3.57 -16.38
N ALA A 99 -10.75 2.24 -16.44
CA ALA A 99 -10.80 1.40 -15.25
C ALA A 99 -9.45 1.40 -14.54
N CYS A 100 -9.47 1.19 -13.22
CA CYS A 100 -8.26 1.06 -12.41
C CYS A 100 -7.85 -0.42 -12.32
N ASP A 101 -6.58 -0.71 -12.61
CA ASP A 101 -6.02 -2.05 -12.48
C ASP A 101 -5.65 -2.34 -11.02
N ILE A 102 -6.24 -3.40 -10.44
CA ILE A 102 -6.01 -3.82 -9.06
C ILE A 102 -5.45 -5.23 -9.05
N TYR A 103 -4.29 -5.40 -8.44
CA TYR A 103 -3.60 -6.68 -8.29
C TYR A 103 -3.75 -7.18 -6.86
N CYS A 104 -4.32 -8.36 -6.66
CA CYS A 104 -4.52 -8.93 -5.34
C CYS A 104 -4.65 -10.46 -5.38
N GLU A 105 -4.51 -11.11 -4.23
CA GLU A 105 -4.80 -12.54 -4.12
C GLU A 105 -6.31 -12.81 -4.24
N LYS A 106 -6.68 -14.01 -4.66
CA LYS A 106 -8.07 -14.40 -4.91
C LYS A 106 -9.00 -14.18 -3.72
N TYR A 107 -8.54 -14.48 -2.49
CA TYR A 107 -9.35 -14.28 -1.29
C TYR A 107 -9.63 -12.78 -1.01
N VAL A 108 -8.73 -11.89 -1.43
CA VAL A 108 -8.93 -10.44 -1.34
C VAL A 108 -10.00 -10.01 -2.35
N GLU A 109 -9.91 -10.47 -3.60
CA GLU A 109 -10.96 -10.24 -4.61
C GLU A 109 -12.33 -10.72 -4.11
N ASP A 110 -12.41 -11.92 -3.53
CA ASP A 110 -13.66 -12.46 -3.01
C ASP A 110 -14.27 -11.57 -1.92
N SER A 111 -13.43 -11.00 -1.07
CA SER A 111 -13.83 -10.01 -0.07
C SER A 111 -14.34 -8.71 -0.72
N LEU A 112 -13.62 -8.18 -1.73
CA LEU A 112 -14.04 -6.98 -2.45
C LEU A 112 -15.38 -7.17 -3.15
N ARG A 113 -15.63 -8.33 -3.76
CA ARG A 113 -16.91 -8.64 -4.41
C ARG A 113 -18.10 -8.66 -3.46
N GLN A 114 -17.86 -9.05 -2.20
CA GLN A 114 -18.89 -9.00 -1.15
C GLN A 114 -19.12 -7.57 -0.66
N GLU A 115 -18.05 -6.84 -0.41
CA GLU A 115 -18.08 -5.50 0.20
C GLU A 115 -18.56 -4.41 -0.75
N TYR A 116 -18.15 -4.50 -2.01
CA TYR A 116 -18.45 -3.56 -3.09
C TYR A 116 -19.34 -4.21 -4.15
N ALA A 117 -20.32 -5.03 -3.73
CA ALA A 117 -21.18 -5.78 -4.65
C ALA A 117 -21.78 -4.92 -5.77
N TYR A 118 -22.07 -3.63 -5.49
CA TYR A 118 -22.60 -2.67 -6.45
C TYR A 118 -21.60 -2.36 -7.60
N ALA A 119 -20.28 -2.41 -7.32
CA ALA A 119 -19.24 -2.18 -8.33
C ALA A 119 -19.06 -3.39 -9.27
N PHE A 120 -19.51 -4.58 -8.85
CA PHE A 120 -19.45 -5.82 -9.63
C PHE A 120 -20.81 -6.25 -10.19
N SER A 121 -21.86 -5.45 -10.01
CA SER A 121 -23.20 -5.74 -10.52
C SER A 121 -23.23 -5.69 -12.05
N GLU A 122 -24.04 -6.56 -12.68
CA GLU A 122 -24.33 -6.49 -14.13
C GLU A 122 -25.04 -5.18 -14.50
N HIS A 123 -25.88 -4.66 -13.58
CA HIS A 123 -26.61 -3.41 -13.75
C HIS A 123 -26.04 -2.35 -12.81
N LYS A 124 -25.00 -1.66 -13.25
CA LYS A 124 -24.36 -0.58 -12.50
C LYS A 124 -25.10 0.73 -12.69
N TYR A 125 -25.20 1.54 -11.64
CA TYR A 125 -25.65 2.93 -11.77
C TYR A 125 -24.45 3.84 -12.11
N PRO A 126 -24.67 5.03 -12.70
CA PRO A 126 -23.59 5.98 -12.98
C PRO A 126 -22.86 6.37 -11.72
N GLY A 127 -21.53 6.35 -11.77
CA GLY A 127 -20.71 6.81 -10.67
C GLY A 127 -20.19 5.73 -9.74
N VAL A 128 -20.39 4.47 -10.03
CA VAL A 128 -19.67 3.37 -9.36
C VAL A 128 -18.22 3.34 -9.83
N PRO A 129 -17.27 2.88 -8.99
CA PRO A 129 -15.91 2.65 -9.44
C PRO A 129 -15.84 1.53 -10.47
N GLU A 130 -14.93 1.67 -11.43
CA GLU A 130 -14.62 0.66 -12.44
C GLU A 130 -13.20 0.13 -12.18
N TRP A 131 -13.12 -1.19 -11.99
CA TRP A 131 -11.87 -1.90 -11.67
C TRP A 131 -11.66 -3.11 -12.57
N HIS A 132 -10.41 -3.33 -12.97
CA HIS A 132 -9.93 -4.62 -13.49
C HIS A 132 -9.16 -5.33 -12.38
N ILE A 133 -9.64 -6.50 -11.94
CA ILE A 133 -8.99 -7.26 -10.89
C ILE A 133 -8.09 -8.33 -11.53
N HIS A 134 -6.80 -8.25 -11.19
CA HIS A 134 -5.78 -9.21 -11.60
C HIS A 134 -5.39 -10.07 -10.40
N ASN A 135 -5.67 -11.38 -10.49
CA ASN A 135 -5.30 -12.30 -9.43
C ASN A 135 -3.81 -12.61 -9.50
N ILE A 136 -3.12 -12.43 -8.38
CA ILE A 136 -1.71 -12.74 -8.20
C ILE A 136 -1.52 -13.84 -7.15
N GLU A 137 -0.40 -14.52 -7.22
CA GLU A 137 0.07 -15.49 -6.24
C GLU A 137 1.41 -15.01 -5.65
N ASN A 138 1.93 -15.74 -4.66
CA ASN A 138 3.28 -15.47 -4.11
C ASN A 138 4.40 -15.90 -5.09
N LYS A 139 4.36 -15.36 -6.31
CA LYS A 139 5.37 -15.55 -7.37
C LYS A 139 5.61 -14.21 -8.07
N PRO A 140 6.83 -13.92 -8.54
CA PRO A 140 7.07 -12.71 -9.33
C PRO A 140 6.07 -12.58 -10.47
N PHE A 141 5.50 -11.38 -10.62
CA PHE A 141 4.51 -11.05 -11.65
C PHE A 141 4.84 -9.71 -12.31
N GLU A 142 4.25 -9.48 -13.45
CA GLU A 142 4.35 -8.19 -14.16
C GLU A 142 3.09 -7.36 -13.90
N VAL A 143 3.27 -6.10 -13.50
CA VAL A 143 2.24 -5.08 -13.65
C VAL A 143 2.34 -4.59 -15.09
N ILE A 144 1.27 -4.73 -15.86
CA ILE A 144 1.23 -4.36 -17.27
C ILE A 144 0.22 -3.23 -17.44
N VAL A 145 0.64 -2.16 -18.10
CA VAL A 145 -0.19 -0.99 -18.40
C VAL A 145 -0.24 -0.77 -19.90
N ASP A 146 -1.43 -0.56 -20.42
CA ASP A 146 -1.63 -0.12 -21.79
C ASP A 146 -1.94 1.38 -21.81
N ASP A 147 -0.99 2.22 -22.26
CA ASP A 147 -1.20 3.66 -22.41
C ASP A 147 -2.32 3.99 -23.41
N ASN A 148 -2.62 3.06 -24.30
CA ASN A 148 -3.75 3.09 -25.24
C ASN A 148 -4.96 2.25 -24.77
N ALA A 149 -5.07 1.99 -23.46
CA ALA A 149 -6.21 1.25 -22.91
C ALA A 149 -7.55 1.87 -23.37
N PRO A 150 -8.59 1.04 -23.55
CA PRO A 150 -9.93 1.51 -23.88
C PRO A 150 -10.40 2.61 -22.92
N ARG A 151 -11.15 3.58 -23.45
CA ARG A 151 -11.72 4.65 -22.62
C ARG A 151 -13.11 4.29 -22.13
N LEU A 152 -13.38 4.57 -20.87
CA LEU A 152 -14.71 4.45 -20.29
C LEU A 152 -15.63 5.51 -20.87
N GLN A 153 -16.74 5.07 -21.49
CA GLN A 153 -17.81 5.94 -21.96
C GLN A 153 -19.12 5.53 -21.33
N TRP A 154 -19.82 6.48 -20.74
CA TRP A 154 -21.17 6.24 -20.25
C TRP A 154 -22.15 6.10 -21.42
N VAL A 155 -22.82 4.96 -21.47
CA VAL A 155 -23.91 4.70 -22.43
C VAL A 155 -25.23 4.65 -21.67
N SER A 156 -26.17 5.54 -22.04
CA SER A 156 -27.48 5.62 -21.38
C SER A 156 -28.18 4.25 -21.35
N ASN A 157 -28.62 3.84 -20.17
CA ASN A 157 -29.25 2.56 -19.84
C ASN A 157 -28.34 1.31 -19.89
N GLU A 158 -27.05 1.45 -20.21
CA GLU A 158 -26.12 0.32 -20.33
C GLU A 158 -24.90 0.44 -19.39
N GLY A 159 -24.75 1.59 -18.72
CA GLY A 159 -23.60 1.85 -17.85
C GLY A 159 -22.33 2.27 -18.59
N TYR A 160 -21.18 2.12 -17.97
CA TYR A 160 -19.89 2.36 -18.62
C TYR A 160 -19.57 1.24 -19.61
N LYS A 161 -19.08 1.66 -20.77
CA LYS A 161 -18.50 0.75 -21.78
C LYS A 161 -17.08 1.19 -22.08
N GLU A 162 -16.23 0.21 -22.32
CA GLU A 162 -14.89 0.43 -22.81
C GLU A 162 -14.88 0.61 -24.31
N ILE A 163 -14.44 1.76 -24.78
CA ILE A 163 -14.31 2.09 -26.20
C ILE A 163 -12.84 2.03 -26.59
N PRO A 164 -12.44 1.10 -27.46
CA PRO A 164 -11.06 0.99 -27.92
C PRO A 164 -10.55 2.27 -28.57
N LEU A 165 -9.30 2.63 -28.29
CA LEU A 165 -8.62 3.72 -28.97
C LEU A 165 -7.98 3.21 -30.28
N PRO A 166 -7.86 4.08 -31.32
CA PRO A 166 -7.14 3.73 -32.52
C PRO A 166 -5.63 3.60 -32.24
N GLY A 167 -4.92 2.74 -32.99
CA GLY A 167 -3.46 2.59 -32.92
C GLY A 167 -2.96 1.30 -32.26
N GLY A 168 -3.84 0.54 -31.63
CA GLY A 168 -3.50 -0.68 -30.90
C GLY A 168 -2.80 -0.44 -29.58
N PRO A 169 -2.46 -1.50 -28.82
CA PRO A 169 -1.90 -1.37 -27.47
C PRO A 169 -0.49 -0.79 -27.47
N HIS A 170 -0.20 0.06 -26.48
CA HIS A 170 1.14 0.57 -26.16
C HIS A 170 1.48 0.13 -24.73
N LEU A 171 2.10 -1.05 -24.63
CA LEU A 171 2.32 -1.71 -23.35
C LEU A 171 3.60 -1.25 -22.67
N ARG A 172 3.51 -0.93 -21.39
CA ARG A 172 4.62 -0.82 -20.42
C ARG A 172 4.46 -1.92 -19.37
N SER A 173 5.55 -2.45 -18.85
CA SER A 173 5.49 -3.41 -17.76
C SER A 173 6.61 -3.18 -16.75
N THR A 174 6.36 -3.57 -15.49
CA THR A 174 7.36 -3.65 -14.45
C THR A 174 7.18 -4.91 -13.62
N ARG A 175 8.31 -5.50 -13.20
CA ARG A 175 8.32 -6.74 -12.44
C ARG A 175 8.28 -6.48 -10.95
N ILE A 176 7.31 -7.10 -10.29
CA ILE A 176 7.11 -7.04 -8.83
C ILE A 176 7.40 -8.41 -8.22
N ILE A 177 8.10 -8.41 -7.08
CA ILE A 177 8.37 -9.64 -6.32
C ILE A 177 7.51 -9.61 -5.05
N PRO A 178 6.49 -10.48 -4.94
CA PRO A 178 5.71 -10.59 -3.72
C PRO A 178 6.48 -11.35 -2.65
N ILE A 179 6.26 -10.97 -1.39
CA ILE A 179 6.86 -11.53 -0.20
C ILE A 179 5.75 -12.05 0.68
N ARG A 180 5.69 -13.36 0.92
CA ARG A 180 4.69 -13.96 1.81
C ARG A 180 5.01 -13.62 3.26
N GLY A 181 4.04 -13.05 3.95
CA GLY A 181 4.00 -12.93 5.40
C GLY A 181 2.67 -13.40 5.95
N PHE A 182 2.52 -13.35 7.27
CA PHE A 182 1.30 -13.72 7.96
C PHE A 182 0.92 -12.69 9.01
N HIS A 183 -0.36 -12.35 9.05
CA HIS A 183 -1.02 -11.57 10.07
C HIS A 183 -1.81 -12.53 10.97
N ALA A 184 -1.18 -13.05 12.01
CA ALA A 184 -1.62 -14.26 12.70
C ALA A 184 -1.77 -15.43 11.72
N ALA A 185 -3.00 -15.90 11.44
CA ALA A 185 -3.26 -16.95 10.48
C ALA A 185 -3.59 -16.46 9.06
N LEU A 186 -3.83 -15.16 8.89
CA LEU A 186 -4.17 -14.58 7.60
C LEU A 186 -2.91 -14.42 6.73
N PRO A 187 -2.87 -15.00 5.52
CA PRO A 187 -1.77 -14.73 4.59
C PRO A 187 -1.81 -13.28 4.11
N VAL A 188 -0.64 -12.63 4.03
CA VAL A 188 -0.47 -11.26 3.58
C VAL A 188 0.66 -11.21 2.56
N LEU A 189 0.57 -10.35 1.57
CA LEU A 189 1.68 -10.06 0.66
C LEU A 189 2.35 -8.73 1.01
N GLY A 190 3.68 -8.74 1.15
CA GLY A 190 4.51 -7.59 0.93
C GLY A 190 4.97 -7.55 -0.52
N PHE A 191 5.59 -6.45 -0.94
CA PHE A 191 6.04 -6.27 -2.31
C PHE A 191 7.45 -5.67 -2.37
N ARG A 192 8.29 -6.21 -3.27
CA ARG A 192 9.61 -5.69 -3.57
C ARG A 192 9.62 -5.03 -4.95
N PHE A 193 10.12 -3.81 -5.01
CA PHE A 193 10.33 -2.95 -6.17
C PHE A 193 11.82 -2.64 -6.29
N GLY A 194 12.55 -3.34 -7.15
CA GLY A 194 14.01 -3.21 -7.22
C GLY A 194 14.66 -3.45 -5.85
N ASP A 195 15.30 -2.43 -5.27
CA ASP A 195 16.01 -2.51 -3.99
C ASP A 195 15.21 -1.96 -2.80
N ILE A 196 13.90 -1.76 -2.95
CA ILE A 196 12.96 -1.38 -1.88
C ILE A 196 11.96 -2.51 -1.66
N ALA A 197 11.77 -2.94 -0.40
CA ALA A 197 10.71 -3.89 -0.02
C ALA A 197 9.79 -3.29 1.04
N TYR A 198 8.48 -3.42 0.82
CA TYR A 198 7.41 -2.98 1.72
C TYR A 198 6.64 -4.18 2.28
N CYS A 199 6.75 -4.39 3.59
CA CYS A 199 6.12 -5.47 4.33
C CYS A 199 5.32 -4.89 5.50
N THR A 200 4.00 -4.76 5.33
CA THR A 200 3.10 -4.29 6.39
C THR A 200 2.21 -5.42 6.90
N ASP A 201 1.68 -5.27 8.11
CA ASP A 201 0.66 -6.14 8.70
C ASP A 201 1.10 -7.61 8.81
N MET A 202 2.33 -7.81 9.22
CA MET A 202 2.91 -9.14 9.43
C MET A 202 3.38 -9.31 10.88
N ASN A 203 3.35 -10.54 11.37
CA ASN A 203 4.05 -10.98 12.58
C ASN A 203 4.87 -12.26 12.34
N TYR A 204 4.91 -12.74 11.10
CA TYR A 204 5.73 -13.86 10.68
C TYR A 204 6.05 -13.76 9.19
N ILE A 205 7.30 -14.03 8.82
CA ILE A 205 7.80 -14.21 7.45
C ILE A 205 8.44 -15.59 7.40
N PRO A 206 8.01 -16.51 6.50
CA PRO A 206 8.63 -17.82 6.31
C PRO A 206 10.11 -17.71 5.95
N GLU A 207 10.92 -18.68 6.37
CA GLU A 207 12.38 -18.65 6.18
C GLU A 207 12.77 -18.55 4.70
N GLU A 208 12.07 -19.26 3.83
CA GLU A 208 12.29 -19.26 2.38
C GLU A 208 12.07 -17.89 1.71
N GLU A 209 11.28 -17.00 2.33
CA GLU A 209 10.98 -15.68 1.80
C GLU A 209 12.14 -14.69 2.01
N PHE A 210 13.04 -14.94 2.96
CA PHE A 210 14.16 -14.03 3.24
C PHE A 210 15.11 -13.89 2.05
N SER A 211 15.20 -14.91 1.19
CA SER A 211 15.99 -14.81 -0.05
C SER A 211 15.49 -13.69 -0.98
N LYS A 212 14.21 -13.33 -0.93
CA LYS A 212 13.63 -12.22 -1.68
C LYS A 212 13.96 -10.85 -1.07
N LEU A 213 14.47 -10.81 0.16
CA LEU A 213 14.83 -9.60 0.91
C LEU A 213 16.34 -9.31 0.92
N GLU A 214 17.13 -10.12 0.22
CA GLU A 214 18.58 -9.90 0.13
C GLU A 214 18.93 -8.68 -0.72
N GLY A 215 19.99 -7.95 -0.31
CA GLY A 215 20.56 -6.83 -1.06
C GLY A 215 19.71 -5.57 -1.14
N LEU A 216 18.77 -5.38 -0.21
CA LEU A 216 17.92 -4.19 -0.19
C LEU A 216 18.69 -2.93 0.24
N GLU A 217 18.41 -1.81 -0.43
CA GLU A 217 18.75 -0.47 0.07
C GLU A 217 17.78 -0.07 1.17
N HIS A 218 16.45 -0.31 0.95
CA HIS A 218 15.41 0.03 1.92
C HIS A 218 14.49 -1.15 2.23
N PHE A 219 14.28 -1.41 3.51
CA PHE A 219 13.32 -2.37 4.02
C PHE A 219 12.27 -1.67 4.90
N ILE A 220 10.99 -1.82 4.57
CA ILE A 220 9.89 -1.25 5.33
C ILE A 220 9.14 -2.39 6.04
N ILE A 221 8.96 -2.26 7.37
CA ILE A 221 8.30 -3.28 8.20
C ILE A 221 7.34 -2.62 9.20
N ASN A 222 6.22 -3.30 9.50
CA ASN A 222 5.29 -2.80 10.50
C ASN A 222 5.77 -3.00 11.93
N THR A 223 5.36 -2.09 12.83
CA THR A 223 5.38 -2.31 14.29
C THR A 223 4.29 -1.49 14.97
N VAL A 224 3.58 -2.07 15.92
CA VAL A 224 2.42 -1.41 16.55
C VAL A 224 2.63 -0.99 17.99
N LYS A 225 3.54 -1.63 18.72
CA LYS A 225 3.82 -1.37 20.14
C LYS A 225 5.12 -2.03 20.58
N ARG A 226 5.56 -1.74 21.81
CA ARG A 226 6.60 -2.52 22.49
C ARG A 226 6.07 -3.89 22.91
N GLY A 227 6.98 -4.85 23.07
CA GLY A 227 6.65 -6.23 23.41
C GLY A 227 5.92 -6.97 22.28
N THR A 228 5.25 -8.06 22.61
CA THR A 228 4.59 -8.93 21.63
C THR A 228 3.18 -8.46 21.27
N HIS A 229 2.75 -8.77 20.04
CA HIS A 229 1.39 -8.61 19.55
C HIS A 229 0.96 -9.88 18.82
N ASN A 230 -0.34 -10.20 18.84
CA ASN A 230 -0.82 -11.48 18.28
C ASN A 230 -0.75 -11.56 16.76
N SER A 231 -0.78 -10.42 16.06
CA SER A 231 -0.90 -10.37 14.61
C SER A 231 0.05 -9.37 13.92
N HIS A 232 0.79 -8.56 14.69
CA HIS A 232 1.80 -7.64 14.19
C HIS A 232 3.13 -7.85 14.90
N TRP A 233 4.20 -7.38 14.30
CA TRP A 233 5.47 -7.29 15.01
C TRP A 233 5.39 -6.28 16.18
N GLY A 234 5.89 -6.68 17.35
CA GLY A 234 6.31 -5.73 18.36
C GLY A 234 7.65 -5.09 17.99
N LEU A 235 7.98 -3.97 18.60
CA LEU A 235 9.19 -3.20 18.25
C LEU A 235 10.46 -4.07 18.26
N GLU A 236 10.66 -4.79 19.34
CA GLU A 236 11.87 -5.61 19.53
C GLU A 236 11.96 -6.73 18.48
N GLN A 237 10.82 -7.31 18.10
CA GLN A 237 10.74 -8.31 17.04
C GLN A 237 11.01 -7.70 15.66
N ALA A 238 10.43 -6.53 15.38
CA ALA A 238 10.66 -5.81 14.11
C ALA A 238 12.15 -5.47 13.95
N LEU A 239 12.82 -5.02 15.02
CA LEU A 239 14.26 -4.73 15.02
C LEU A 239 15.09 -5.99 14.71
N GLN A 240 14.74 -7.15 15.28
CA GLN A 240 15.41 -8.44 14.98
C GLN A 240 15.23 -8.83 13.51
N VAL A 241 14.04 -8.62 12.94
CA VAL A 241 13.81 -8.88 11.50
C VAL A 241 14.61 -7.91 10.62
N CYS A 242 14.69 -6.61 10.99
CA CYS A 242 15.53 -5.65 10.29
C CYS A 242 17.01 -6.08 10.30
N GLU A 243 17.51 -6.53 11.44
CA GLU A 243 18.89 -7.03 11.58
C GLU A 243 19.11 -8.27 10.69
N LYS A 244 18.16 -9.21 10.68
CA LYS A 244 18.23 -10.42 9.85
C LYS A 244 18.22 -10.11 8.35
N VAL A 245 17.40 -9.15 7.90
CA VAL A 245 17.31 -8.71 6.50
C VAL A 245 18.59 -7.98 6.10
N GLY A 246 19.15 -7.17 6.99
CA GLY A 246 20.42 -6.47 6.77
C GLY A 246 20.36 -5.41 5.66
N ALA A 247 19.20 -4.81 5.40
CA ALA A 247 19.05 -3.70 4.48
C ALA A 247 19.87 -2.49 4.96
N ARG A 248 20.34 -1.65 4.03
CA ARG A 248 21.11 -0.46 4.37
C ARG A 248 20.33 0.50 5.27
N HIS A 249 19.04 0.65 5.01
CA HIS A 249 18.11 1.43 5.79
C HIS A 249 16.82 0.65 6.04
N SER A 250 16.31 0.68 7.26
CA SER A 250 15.02 0.08 7.59
C SER A 250 14.05 1.13 8.13
N TRP A 251 12.78 1.00 7.78
CA TRP A 251 11.74 1.96 8.13
C TRP A 251 10.59 1.26 8.84
N LEU A 252 10.22 1.78 10.01
CA LEU A 252 9.09 1.27 10.77
C LEU A 252 7.81 1.97 10.32
N THR A 253 6.81 1.20 9.93
CA THR A 253 5.47 1.67 9.52
C THR A 253 4.37 1.04 10.37
N HIS A 254 3.12 1.32 10.06
CA HIS A 254 1.93 0.82 10.79
C HIS A 254 1.97 1.16 12.28
N LEU A 255 2.43 2.40 12.58
CA LEU A 255 2.74 2.88 13.92
C LEU A 255 1.48 3.28 14.68
N SER A 256 1.31 2.77 15.90
CA SER A 256 0.21 3.19 16.78
C SER A 256 0.63 4.33 17.74
N ASP A 257 -0.34 4.84 18.48
CA ASP A 257 -0.17 5.80 19.56
C ASP A 257 0.48 5.22 20.83
N ARG A 258 0.75 3.89 20.83
CA ARG A 258 1.47 3.18 21.93
C ARG A 258 2.98 3.19 21.76
N LEU A 259 3.48 3.74 20.68
CA LEU A 259 4.89 3.99 20.42
C LEU A 259 5.24 5.43 20.83
N PRO A 260 6.53 5.79 20.97
CA PRO A 260 6.92 7.15 21.30
C PRO A 260 6.48 8.19 20.25
N ARG A 261 6.47 9.48 20.65
CA ARG A 261 6.40 10.57 19.66
C ARG A 261 7.56 10.46 18.68
N TYR A 262 7.35 10.90 17.45
CA TYR A 262 8.34 10.79 16.38
C TYR A 262 9.75 11.25 16.80
N ALA A 263 9.85 12.45 17.38
CA ALA A 263 11.14 13.01 17.79
C ALA A 263 11.85 12.20 18.90
N ASP A 264 11.10 11.63 19.83
CA ASP A 264 11.63 10.78 20.89
C ASP A 264 12.00 9.39 20.33
N PHE A 265 11.22 8.87 19.38
CA PHE A 265 11.46 7.59 18.77
C PHE A 265 12.72 7.60 17.89
N VAL A 266 12.95 8.68 17.13
CA VAL A 266 14.21 8.90 16.41
C VAL A 266 15.42 8.92 17.32
N LYS A 267 15.32 9.59 18.47
CA LYS A 267 16.41 9.60 19.48
C LYS A 267 16.67 8.21 20.05
N GLU A 268 15.64 7.47 20.35
CA GLU A 268 15.74 6.12 20.89
C GLU A 268 16.44 5.17 19.91
N LEU A 269 16.10 5.27 18.62
CA LEU A 269 16.68 4.44 17.55
C LEU A 269 18.01 5.00 17.01
N SER A 270 18.51 6.10 17.60
CA SER A 270 19.76 6.72 17.14
C SER A 270 20.94 5.75 17.22
N GLY A 271 21.75 5.72 16.15
CA GLY A 271 22.87 4.78 16.02
C GLY A 271 22.53 3.44 15.39
N SER A 272 21.26 3.18 15.07
CA SER A 272 20.82 2.05 14.25
C SER A 272 20.53 2.48 12.80
N SER A 273 20.42 1.51 11.89
CA SER A 273 19.94 1.71 10.52
C SER A 273 18.40 1.77 10.44
N VAL A 274 17.70 1.75 11.57
CA VAL A 274 16.23 1.70 11.65
C VAL A 274 15.68 3.03 12.11
N LEU A 275 14.70 3.57 11.40
CA LEU A 275 14.00 4.82 11.72
C LEU A 275 12.48 4.68 11.60
N PRO A 276 11.69 5.43 12.38
CA PRO A 276 10.24 5.47 12.15
C PRO A 276 9.92 6.25 10.89
N ALA A 277 9.00 5.75 10.09
CA ALA A 277 8.42 6.48 8.98
C ALA A 277 7.42 7.55 9.47
N TYR A 278 7.09 8.49 8.60
CA TYR A 278 6.04 9.47 8.79
C TYR A 278 5.38 9.77 7.44
N ASP A 279 4.18 10.29 7.50
CA ASP A 279 3.38 10.62 6.32
C ASP A 279 4.06 11.70 5.47
N GLY A 280 4.24 11.44 4.18
CA GLY A 280 4.98 12.31 3.25
C GLY A 280 6.50 12.06 3.21
N LEU A 281 7.03 11.10 3.98
CA LEU A 281 8.43 10.69 3.85
C LEU A 281 8.67 10.08 2.47
N VAL A 282 9.74 10.52 1.81
CA VAL A 282 10.21 9.98 0.52
C VAL A 282 11.55 9.28 0.70
N ILE A 283 11.68 8.09 0.15
CA ILE A 283 12.93 7.32 0.05
C ILE A 283 13.18 6.94 -1.41
N GLU A 284 14.44 6.74 -1.77
CA GLU A 284 14.85 6.46 -3.15
C GLU A 284 16.02 5.44 -3.20
N ALA A 285 15.94 4.50 -4.13
CA ALA A 285 16.99 3.49 -4.38
C ALA A 285 17.32 3.35 -5.88
#